data_bc3cf1dc73d80879ef8c164136dec70d
#
_entry.id   bc3cf1dc73d80879ef8c164136dec70d
#
_cell.length_a   1.000
_cell.length_b   1.000
_cell.length_c   1.000
_cell.angle_alpha   90.00
_cell.angle_beta   90.00
_cell.angle_gamma   90.00
#
_symmetry.space_group_name_H-M   'P 1'
#
loop_
_entity.id
_entity.type
_entity.pdbx_description
1 polymer ?
#
loop_
_entity_poly.entity_id
_entity_poly.type
_entity_poly.pdbx_seq_one_letter_code
_entity_poly.pdbx_strand_id
1 'polypeptide(L)'
;MGIKDIASVANSGARLAQRPQGAGAQLLLVALLVRANLARENLNLITPPFPTGQDVAQAIRSGRADCGIATLSVARTANLDFVPIVWERFDLVFRQRDYFRHGPQALLKFMHRPAFRERAKELGGYDVEFAGEVRGVQ
;
A
#
# COMPACT_ATOMS: atom_id res chain seq x y z
N MET A 1 -9.61 7.20 -18.68
CA MET A 1 -10.49 6.39 -17.81
C MET A 1 -10.64 7.13 -16.48
N GLY A 2 -11.85 7.54 -16.14
CA GLY A 2 -12.09 8.41 -14.95
C GLY A 2 -12.22 7.61 -13.66
N ILE A 3 -11.18 6.83 -13.27
CA ILE A 3 -11.18 6.07 -12.02
C ILE A 3 -10.98 7.02 -10.84
N LYS A 4 -11.92 7.02 -9.88
CA LYS A 4 -11.90 7.86 -8.68
C LYS A 4 -12.00 7.03 -7.40
N ASP A 5 -12.60 5.86 -7.47
CA ASP A 5 -12.89 4.96 -6.35
C ASP A 5 -13.11 3.53 -6.87
N ILE A 6 -13.36 2.59 -5.96
CA ILE A 6 -13.59 1.19 -6.33
C ILE A 6 -14.88 0.98 -7.13
N ALA A 7 -15.89 1.82 -6.93
CA ALA A 7 -17.13 1.73 -7.70
C ALA A 7 -16.91 2.12 -9.16
N SER A 8 -16.10 3.15 -9.42
CA SER A 8 -15.74 3.55 -10.79
C SER A 8 -14.88 2.49 -11.49
N VAL A 9 -14.04 1.74 -10.76
CA VAL A 9 -13.32 0.59 -11.30
C VAL A 9 -14.29 -0.49 -11.75
N ALA A 10 -15.25 -0.87 -10.89
CA ALA A 10 -16.26 -1.87 -11.21
C ALA A 10 -17.10 -1.46 -12.44
N ASN A 11 -17.56 -0.22 -12.47
CA ASN A 11 -18.41 0.30 -13.56
C ASN A 11 -17.68 0.45 -14.90
N SER A 12 -16.38 0.70 -14.86
CA SER A 12 -15.58 0.87 -16.09
C SER A 12 -15.15 -0.45 -16.72
N GLY A 13 -15.24 -1.57 -15.98
CA GLY A 13 -14.69 -2.85 -16.39
C GLY A 13 -13.16 -2.88 -16.47
N ALA A 14 -12.50 -1.90 -15.83
CA ALA A 14 -11.04 -1.80 -15.79
C ALA A 14 -10.41 -3.08 -15.22
N ARG A 15 -9.33 -3.53 -15.88
CA ARG A 15 -8.55 -4.71 -15.45
C ARG A 15 -7.76 -4.35 -14.19
N LEU A 16 -8.14 -4.91 -13.05
CA LEU A 16 -7.51 -4.66 -11.76
C LEU A 16 -6.43 -5.70 -11.45
N ALA A 17 -5.20 -5.24 -11.27
CA ALA A 17 -4.10 -6.05 -10.76
C ALA A 17 -4.29 -6.28 -9.26
N GLN A 18 -4.47 -7.54 -8.86
CA GLN A 18 -4.67 -7.91 -7.46
C GLN A 18 -3.39 -8.44 -6.82
N ARG A 19 -3.33 -8.33 -5.50
CA ARG A 19 -2.26 -8.87 -4.66
C ARG A 19 -2.66 -10.25 -4.11
N PRO A 20 -1.70 -11.07 -3.66
CA PRO A 20 -2.02 -12.34 -3.00
C PRO A 20 -2.87 -12.15 -1.75
N GLN A 21 -3.64 -13.18 -1.40
CA GLN A 21 -4.39 -13.23 -0.15
C GLN A 21 -3.44 -12.99 1.05
N GLY A 22 -3.87 -12.14 1.99
CA GLY A 22 -3.06 -11.76 3.16
C GLY A 22 -2.16 -10.54 2.95
N ALA A 23 -1.92 -10.10 1.71
CA ALA A 23 -1.24 -8.82 1.48
C ALA A 23 -2.13 -7.65 1.93
N GLY A 24 -1.53 -6.62 2.53
CA GLY A 24 -2.26 -5.44 3.02
C GLY A 24 -3.12 -4.78 1.95
N ALA A 25 -2.60 -4.59 0.75
CA ALA A 25 -3.37 -4.05 -0.37
C ALA A 25 -4.55 -4.93 -0.77
N GLN A 26 -4.44 -6.26 -0.63
CA GLN A 26 -5.55 -7.17 -0.91
C GLN A 26 -6.63 -7.11 0.19
N LEU A 27 -6.21 -6.99 1.45
CA LEU A 27 -7.14 -6.77 2.57
C LEU A 27 -7.89 -5.44 2.41
N LEU A 28 -7.18 -4.40 1.99
CA LEU A 28 -7.80 -3.10 1.68
C LEU A 28 -8.82 -3.22 0.55
N LEU A 29 -8.50 -3.94 -0.53
CA LEU A 29 -9.45 -4.19 -1.62
C LEU A 29 -10.75 -4.82 -1.12
N VAL A 30 -10.66 -5.85 -0.27
CA VAL A 30 -11.82 -6.50 0.32
C VAL A 30 -12.63 -5.51 1.16
N ALA A 31 -11.97 -4.71 1.99
CA ALA A 31 -12.65 -3.70 2.81
C ALA A 31 -13.36 -2.62 1.96
N LEU A 32 -12.73 -2.18 0.87
CA LEU A 32 -13.34 -1.22 -0.06
C LEU A 32 -14.58 -1.80 -0.76
N LEU A 33 -14.54 -3.07 -1.15
CA LEU A 33 -15.68 -3.76 -1.76
C LEU A 33 -16.86 -3.84 -0.77
N VAL A 34 -16.59 -4.25 0.47
CA VAL A 34 -17.62 -4.31 1.52
C VAL A 34 -18.23 -2.92 1.75
N ARG A 35 -17.40 -1.89 1.86
CA ARG A 35 -17.85 -0.52 2.08
C ARG A 35 -18.69 0.03 0.92
N ALA A 36 -18.37 -0.37 -0.30
CA ALA A 36 -19.08 0.02 -1.51
C ALA A 36 -20.29 -0.88 -1.82
N ASN A 37 -20.55 -1.89 -0.99
CA ASN A 37 -21.58 -2.92 -1.23
C ASN A 37 -21.42 -3.58 -2.61
N LEU A 38 -20.19 -3.91 -2.98
CA LEU A 38 -19.84 -4.58 -4.22
C LEU A 38 -19.34 -6.00 -3.93
N ALA A 39 -19.69 -6.93 -4.82
CA ALA A 39 -19.13 -8.27 -4.82
C ALA A 39 -17.81 -8.29 -5.62
N ARG A 40 -16.95 -9.26 -5.33
CA ARG A 40 -15.69 -9.46 -6.04
C ARG A 40 -15.91 -9.67 -7.55
N GLU A 41 -16.99 -10.32 -7.91
CA GLU A 41 -17.41 -10.63 -9.28
C GLU A 41 -17.76 -9.38 -10.09
N ASN A 42 -17.97 -8.24 -9.44
CA ASN A 42 -18.16 -6.96 -10.11
C ASN A 42 -16.85 -6.37 -10.68
N LEU A 43 -15.70 -6.95 -10.32
CA LEU A 43 -14.39 -6.50 -10.78
C LEU A 43 -13.80 -7.43 -11.83
N ASN A 44 -13.11 -6.84 -12.80
CA ASN A 44 -12.29 -7.57 -13.76
C ASN A 44 -10.88 -7.79 -13.18
N LEU A 45 -10.72 -8.86 -12.40
CA LEU A 45 -9.50 -9.18 -11.69
C LEU A 45 -8.52 -9.96 -12.55
N ILE A 46 -7.28 -9.48 -12.64
CA ILE A 46 -6.20 -10.16 -13.36
C ILE A 46 -5.62 -11.28 -12.48
N THR A 47 -5.43 -12.44 -13.09
CA THR A 47 -4.82 -13.62 -12.46
C THR A 47 -3.59 -14.07 -13.27
N PRO A 48 -2.56 -14.67 -12.61
CA PRO A 48 -2.41 -14.82 -11.16
C PRO A 48 -2.17 -13.49 -10.43
N PRO A 49 -2.35 -13.46 -9.08
CA PRO A 49 -2.04 -12.28 -8.27
C PRO A 49 -0.58 -11.86 -8.39
N PHE A 50 -0.32 -10.57 -8.32
CA PHE A 50 1.02 -10.00 -8.40
C PHE A 50 1.70 -9.99 -7.02
N PRO A 51 2.93 -10.51 -6.89
CA PRO A 51 3.59 -10.69 -5.59
C PRO A 51 3.86 -9.38 -4.84
N THR A 52 4.20 -8.30 -5.54
CA THR A 52 4.58 -7.01 -4.94
C THR A 52 3.82 -5.82 -5.54
N GLY A 53 3.87 -4.67 -4.86
CA GLY A 53 3.34 -3.42 -5.42
C GLY A 53 4.07 -2.99 -6.69
N GLN A 54 5.37 -3.26 -6.77
CA GLN A 54 6.18 -3.00 -7.97
C GLN A 54 5.72 -3.84 -9.16
N ASP A 55 5.37 -5.12 -8.92
CA ASP A 55 4.81 -5.99 -9.97
C ASP A 55 3.46 -5.48 -10.47
N VAL A 56 2.62 -4.97 -9.57
CA VAL A 56 1.36 -4.30 -9.94
C VAL A 56 1.64 -3.08 -10.83
N ALA A 57 2.57 -2.23 -10.43
CA ALA A 57 2.93 -1.05 -11.21
C ALA A 57 3.51 -1.43 -12.59
N GLN A 58 4.34 -2.45 -12.66
CA GLN A 58 4.88 -2.97 -13.92
C GLN A 58 3.79 -3.54 -14.81
N ALA A 59 2.80 -4.23 -14.25
CA ALA A 59 1.65 -4.75 -15.00
C ALA A 59 0.84 -3.62 -15.65
N ILE A 60 0.65 -2.51 -14.93
CA ILE A 60 -0.05 -1.33 -15.45
C ILE A 60 0.78 -0.67 -16.55
N ARG A 61 2.08 -0.44 -16.34
CA ARG A 61 2.96 0.15 -17.35
C ARG A 61 3.03 -0.65 -18.64
N SER A 62 3.02 -1.97 -18.54
CA SER A 62 3.06 -2.88 -19.70
C SER A 62 1.69 -3.10 -20.37
N GLY A 63 0.63 -2.45 -19.88
CA GLY A 63 -0.72 -2.60 -20.42
C GLY A 63 -1.39 -3.93 -20.10
N ARG A 64 -0.85 -4.73 -19.18
CA ARG A 64 -1.47 -5.97 -18.71
C ARG A 64 -2.61 -5.73 -17.74
N ALA A 65 -2.57 -4.62 -17.01
CA ALA A 65 -3.63 -4.16 -16.11
C ALA A 65 -3.89 -2.66 -16.35
N ASP A 66 -5.04 -2.18 -15.94
CA ASP A 66 -5.41 -0.77 -16.04
C ASP A 66 -5.25 -0.03 -14.73
N CYS A 67 -5.40 -0.73 -13.61
CA CYS A 67 -5.27 -0.17 -12.26
C CYS A 67 -4.86 -1.23 -11.24
N GLY A 68 -4.55 -0.78 -10.02
CA GLY A 68 -4.21 -1.64 -8.88
C GLY A 68 -4.06 -0.81 -7.60
N ILE A 69 -4.06 -1.46 -6.46
CA ILE A 69 -3.85 -0.80 -5.17
C ILE A 69 -2.36 -0.85 -4.82
N ALA A 70 -1.78 0.31 -4.62
CA ALA A 70 -0.39 0.48 -4.24
C ALA A 70 -0.19 1.79 -3.46
N THR A 71 1.01 2.00 -2.92
CA THR A 71 1.37 3.26 -2.28
C THR A 71 1.71 4.34 -3.30
N LEU A 72 1.61 5.61 -2.90
CA LEU A 72 2.01 6.74 -3.75
C LEU A 72 3.47 6.63 -4.20
N SER A 73 4.36 6.15 -3.34
CA SER A 73 5.78 5.99 -3.68
C SER A 73 5.99 5.00 -4.84
N VAL A 74 5.24 3.91 -4.87
CA VAL A 74 5.28 2.94 -5.98
C VAL A 74 4.76 3.58 -7.27
N ALA A 75 3.65 4.29 -7.21
CA ALA A 75 3.09 4.97 -8.39
C ALA A 75 4.07 6.01 -8.95
N ARG A 76 4.67 6.83 -8.11
CA ARG A 76 5.67 7.83 -8.51
C ARG A 76 6.89 7.21 -9.16
N THR A 77 7.47 6.18 -8.53
CA THR A 77 8.65 5.48 -9.07
C THR A 77 8.36 4.86 -10.44
N ALA A 78 7.14 4.41 -10.66
CA ALA A 78 6.70 3.84 -11.91
C ALA A 78 6.17 4.88 -12.92
N ASN A 79 6.14 6.16 -12.57
CA ASN A 79 5.55 7.23 -13.37
C ASN A 79 4.09 6.96 -13.77
N LEU A 80 3.29 6.58 -12.78
CA LEU A 80 1.86 6.29 -12.91
C LEU A 80 1.03 7.35 -12.17
N ASP A 81 -0.18 7.59 -12.65
CA ASP A 81 -1.17 8.40 -11.95
C ASP A 81 -1.59 7.73 -10.65
N PHE A 82 -1.98 8.55 -9.66
CA PHE A 82 -2.38 8.08 -8.35
C PHE A 82 -3.66 8.76 -7.87
N VAL A 83 -4.61 7.95 -7.42
CA VAL A 83 -5.86 8.40 -6.81
C VAL A 83 -5.83 8.06 -5.32
N PRO A 84 -5.74 9.04 -4.41
CA PRO A 84 -5.76 8.79 -2.97
C PRO A 84 -7.10 8.16 -2.55
N ILE A 85 -7.06 7.07 -1.79
CA ILE A 85 -8.26 6.40 -1.29
C ILE A 85 -8.33 6.48 0.23
N VAL A 86 -7.23 6.08 0.91
CA VAL A 86 -7.17 5.97 2.37
C VAL A 86 -5.73 6.05 2.85
N TRP A 87 -5.55 6.50 4.09
CA TRP A 87 -4.30 6.37 4.83
C TRP A 87 -4.30 5.03 5.58
N GLU A 88 -3.22 4.28 5.45
CA GLU A 88 -2.98 3.06 6.21
C GLU A 88 -1.88 3.30 7.25
N ARG A 89 -2.08 2.75 8.45
CA ARG A 89 -1.04 2.72 9.46
C ARG A 89 -0.16 1.49 9.26
N PHE A 90 1.15 1.71 9.24
CA PHE A 90 2.15 0.67 9.17
C PHE A 90 2.90 0.60 10.49
N ASP A 91 2.73 -0.49 11.22
CA ASP A 91 3.34 -0.70 12.52
C ASP A 91 4.43 -1.76 12.45
N LEU A 92 5.56 -1.51 13.11
CA LEU A 92 6.59 -2.50 13.37
C LEU A 92 6.24 -3.26 14.65
N VAL A 93 6.28 -4.59 14.58
CA VAL A 93 5.96 -5.46 15.71
C VAL A 93 7.21 -6.20 16.15
N PHE A 94 7.56 -6.07 17.42
CA PHE A 94 8.67 -6.77 18.06
C PHE A 94 8.18 -7.65 19.19
N ARG A 95 8.86 -8.77 19.41
CA ARG A 95 8.72 -9.45 20.70
C ARG A 95 9.25 -8.53 21.81
N GLN A 96 8.56 -8.44 22.93
CA GLN A 96 8.95 -7.57 24.03
C GLN A 96 10.43 -7.74 24.46
N ARG A 97 10.89 -8.99 24.53
CA ARG A 97 12.29 -9.34 24.86
C ARG A 97 13.33 -8.87 23.83
N ASP A 98 12.92 -8.65 22.58
CA ASP A 98 13.82 -8.27 21.50
C ASP A 98 13.89 -6.74 21.31
N TYR A 99 12.93 -6.00 21.85
CA TYR A 99 12.84 -4.55 21.73
C TYR A 99 14.11 -3.82 22.15
N PHE A 100 14.73 -4.24 23.26
CA PHE A 100 15.93 -3.63 23.80
C PHE A 100 17.24 -4.10 23.15
N ARG A 101 17.17 -5.01 22.20
CA ARG A 101 18.36 -5.47 21.47
C ARG A 101 18.91 -4.38 20.55
N HIS A 102 20.20 -4.49 20.22
CA HIS A 102 20.91 -3.50 19.41
C HIS A 102 20.24 -3.23 18.05
N GLY A 103 19.80 -4.26 17.32
CA GLY A 103 19.18 -4.12 16.01
C GLY A 103 17.90 -3.27 16.04
N PRO A 104 16.87 -3.66 16.80
CA PRO A 104 15.64 -2.86 16.97
C PRO A 104 15.93 -1.44 17.47
N GLN A 105 16.80 -1.26 18.45
CA GLN A 105 17.15 0.06 18.97
C GLN A 105 17.87 0.93 17.94
N ALA A 106 18.74 0.36 17.11
CA ALA A 106 19.40 1.06 16.02
C ALA A 106 18.40 1.52 14.97
N LEU A 107 17.43 0.67 14.59
CA LEU A 107 16.35 1.00 13.67
C LEU A 107 15.49 2.15 14.21
N LEU A 108 15.06 2.08 15.46
CA LEU A 108 14.24 3.12 16.09
C LEU A 108 15.00 4.46 16.17
N LYS A 109 16.29 4.45 16.49
CA LYS A 109 17.14 5.65 16.45
C LYS A 109 17.23 6.25 15.07
N PHE A 110 17.38 5.40 14.03
CA PHE A 110 17.39 5.87 12.64
C PHE A 110 16.08 6.54 12.25
N MET A 111 14.93 6.00 12.67
CA MET A 111 13.61 6.58 12.38
C MET A 111 13.41 7.98 12.95
N HIS A 112 14.18 8.39 13.95
CA HIS A 112 14.17 9.75 14.52
C HIS A 112 15.15 10.71 13.82
N ARG A 113 15.99 10.24 12.91
CA ARG A 113 16.97 11.07 12.21
C ARG A 113 16.33 11.88 11.08
N PRO A 114 16.85 13.10 10.80
CA PRO A 114 16.40 13.92 9.68
C PRO A 114 16.44 13.17 8.32
N ALA A 115 17.46 12.35 8.09
CA ALA A 115 17.61 11.56 6.86
C ALA A 115 16.42 10.65 6.58
N PHE A 116 15.83 10.05 7.62
CA PHE A 116 14.63 9.24 7.47
C PHE A 116 13.43 10.09 7.02
N ARG A 117 13.23 11.24 7.63
CA ARG A 117 12.14 12.18 7.29
C ARG A 117 12.28 12.73 5.88
N GLU A 118 13.49 13.11 5.49
CA GLU A 118 13.79 13.59 4.14
C GLU A 118 13.52 12.50 3.10
N ARG A 119 13.94 11.28 3.36
CA ARG A 119 13.67 10.15 2.46
C ARG A 119 12.16 9.89 2.31
N ALA A 120 11.40 9.97 3.39
CA ALA A 120 9.94 9.85 3.34
C ALA A 120 9.30 10.94 2.48
N LYS A 121 9.79 12.19 2.55
CA LYS A 121 9.35 13.30 1.69
C LYS A 121 9.68 13.05 0.21
N GLU A 122 10.89 12.60 -0.10
CA GLU A 122 11.32 12.28 -1.46
C GLU A 122 10.43 11.22 -2.10
N LEU A 123 10.14 10.15 -1.38
CA LEU A 123 9.27 9.08 -1.84
C LEU A 123 7.82 9.54 -1.97
N GLY A 124 7.34 10.37 -1.04
CA GLY A 124 5.99 10.89 -0.97
C GLY A 124 4.96 9.88 -0.47
N GLY A 125 3.88 10.40 0.12
CA GLY A 125 2.78 9.59 0.59
C GLY A 125 3.00 8.92 1.95
N TYR A 126 4.02 9.31 2.70
CA TYR A 126 4.30 8.82 4.05
C TYR A 126 4.13 9.92 5.09
N ASP A 127 3.35 9.63 6.14
CA ASP A 127 3.31 10.42 7.36
C ASP A 127 4.21 9.73 8.41
N VAL A 128 5.30 10.40 8.77
CA VAL A 128 6.30 9.90 9.70
C VAL A 128 6.36 10.70 10.99
N GLU A 129 5.33 11.50 11.29
CA GLU A 129 5.29 12.35 12.48
C GLU A 129 5.55 11.56 13.76
N PHE A 130 4.92 10.39 13.89
CA PHE A 130 5.02 9.50 15.05
C PHE A 130 5.88 8.26 14.80
N ALA A 131 6.71 8.26 13.77
CA ALA A 131 7.56 7.11 13.46
C ALA A 131 8.55 6.84 14.60
N GLY A 132 8.66 5.59 15.03
CA GLY A 132 9.53 5.16 16.13
C GLY A 132 8.91 5.27 17.52
N GLU A 133 7.71 5.80 17.67
CA GLU A 133 6.99 5.83 18.95
C GLU A 133 6.34 4.49 19.28
N VAL A 134 6.37 4.12 20.57
CA VAL A 134 5.67 2.93 21.05
C VAL A 134 4.17 3.23 21.14
N ARG A 135 3.35 2.44 20.43
CA ARG A 135 1.90 2.62 20.39
C ARG A 135 1.12 1.66 21.28
N GLY A 136 1.67 0.50 21.59
CA GLY A 136 1.03 -0.47 22.45
C GLY A 136 2.01 -1.55 22.90
N VAL A 137 1.81 -2.04 24.10
CA VAL A 137 2.51 -3.20 24.66
C VAL A 137 1.44 -4.21 25.05
N GLN A 138 1.54 -5.43 24.49
CA GLN A 138 0.66 -6.56 24.83
C GLN A 138 1.45 -7.63 25.56
#